data_a1fefff192bba6e810b8f8d0090b90f5
#
_entry.id   a1fefff192bba6e810b8f8d0090b90f5
#
_cell.length_a   1.000
_cell.length_b   1.000
_cell.length_c   1.000
_cell.angle_alpha   90.00
_cell.angle_beta   90.00
_cell.angle_gamma   90.00
#
_symmetry.space_group_name_H-M   'P 1'
#
loop_
_entity.id
_entity.type
_entity.pdbx_description
1 polymer ?
#
loop_
_entity_poly.entity_id
_entity_poly.type
_entity_poly.pdbx_seq_one_letter_code
_entity_poly.pdbx_strand_id
1 'polypeptide(L)'
;MQFALMIYAEPGYDEALPDAERAAARADFLALAADDRYVVGAQLQGAGTATCVRVAGGRTLMTDGPFADTKEVLGGFILVEAANLDEVLEMAARIPVTRHGGVVEVRPVVEVVSR
;
A
#
# COMPACT_ATOMS: atom_id res chain seq x y z
N MET A 1 -0.68 -6.55 -18.37
CA MET A 1 -1.15 -5.25 -17.81
C MET A 1 -0.62 -5.08 -16.41
N GLN A 2 -0.28 -3.88 -16.07
CA GLN A 2 0.22 -3.57 -14.74
C GLN A 2 -0.84 -2.88 -13.91
N PHE A 3 -0.84 -3.18 -12.62
CA PHE A 3 -1.78 -2.62 -11.65
C PHE A 3 -1.04 -2.20 -10.39
N ALA A 4 -1.47 -1.10 -9.82
CA ALA A 4 -1.00 -0.66 -8.52
C ALA A 4 -2.04 -1.04 -7.46
N LEU A 5 -1.57 -1.61 -6.37
CA LEU A 5 -2.39 -1.96 -5.20
C LEU A 5 -1.95 -1.04 -4.06
N MET A 6 -2.80 -0.09 -3.69
CA MET A 6 -2.55 0.83 -2.58
C MET A 6 -3.21 0.29 -1.32
N ILE A 7 -2.44 0.16 -0.27
CA ILE A 7 -2.85 -0.51 0.97
C ILE A 7 -3.15 0.55 2.02
N TYR A 8 -4.40 0.57 2.51
CA TYR A 8 -4.88 1.53 3.50
C TYR A 8 -5.32 0.82 4.77
N ALA A 9 -4.95 1.37 5.91
CA ALA A 9 -5.35 0.88 7.22
C ALA A 9 -5.42 2.05 8.21
N GLU A 10 -6.03 1.81 9.37
CA GLU A 10 -6.02 2.78 10.45
C GLU A 10 -4.59 3.00 10.95
N PRO A 11 -4.22 4.23 11.37
CA PRO A 11 -2.92 4.47 11.98
C PRO A 11 -2.70 3.53 13.17
N GLY A 12 -1.49 2.97 13.27
CA GLY A 12 -1.15 2.03 14.35
C GLY A 12 -1.65 0.60 14.13
N TYR A 13 -2.17 0.29 12.95
CA TYR A 13 -2.69 -1.04 12.63
C TYR A 13 -1.67 -2.16 12.93
N ASP A 14 -0.42 -2.03 12.46
CA ASP A 14 0.58 -3.07 12.65
C ASP A 14 0.93 -3.27 14.12
N GLU A 15 1.11 -2.18 14.84
CA GLU A 15 1.48 -2.22 16.26
C GLU A 15 0.36 -2.79 17.13
N ALA A 16 -0.89 -2.64 16.71
CA ALA A 16 -2.05 -3.15 17.43
C ALA A 16 -2.27 -4.65 17.26
N LEU A 17 -1.68 -5.26 16.24
CA LEU A 17 -1.82 -6.70 16.01
C LEU A 17 -1.08 -7.50 17.09
N PRO A 18 -1.70 -8.58 17.63
CA PRO A 18 -0.96 -9.54 18.44
C PRO A 18 0.22 -10.12 17.67
N ASP A 19 1.28 -10.50 18.39
CA ASP A 19 2.51 -10.98 17.75
C ASP A 19 2.29 -12.15 16.79
N ALA A 20 1.43 -13.10 17.15
CA ALA A 20 1.13 -14.24 16.29
C ALA A 20 0.44 -13.82 14.99
N GLU A 21 -0.48 -12.86 15.07
CA GLU A 21 -1.17 -12.34 13.88
C GLU A 21 -0.25 -11.51 13.01
N ARG A 22 0.66 -10.75 13.62
CA ARG A 22 1.66 -9.99 12.88
C ARG A 22 2.62 -10.92 12.13
N ALA A 23 3.06 -12.01 12.77
CA ALA A 23 3.90 -13.01 12.13
C ALA A 23 3.17 -13.70 10.97
N ALA A 24 1.89 -14.05 11.15
CA ALA A 24 1.07 -14.65 10.09
C ALA A 24 0.88 -13.68 8.91
N ALA A 25 0.62 -12.40 9.20
CA ALA A 25 0.48 -11.37 8.17
C ALA A 25 1.76 -11.22 7.34
N ARG A 26 2.91 -11.21 8.01
CA ARG A 26 4.19 -11.14 7.30
C ARG A 26 4.43 -12.36 6.43
N ALA A 27 4.11 -13.56 6.92
CA ALA A 27 4.25 -14.79 6.14
C ALA A 27 3.35 -14.75 4.89
N ASP A 28 2.12 -14.27 5.02
CA ASP A 28 1.20 -14.12 3.90
C ASP A 28 1.71 -13.10 2.87
N PHE A 29 2.29 -12.01 3.35
CA PHE A 29 2.87 -11.00 2.47
C PHE A 29 4.06 -11.54 1.69
N LEU A 30 4.93 -12.31 2.36
CA LEU A 30 6.08 -12.93 1.72
C LEU A 30 5.64 -13.99 0.70
N ALA A 31 4.56 -14.74 0.99
CA ALA A 31 3.98 -15.69 0.05
C ALA A 31 3.44 -14.98 -1.20
N LEU A 32 2.79 -13.83 -1.01
CA LEU A 32 2.32 -13.01 -2.12
C LEU A 32 3.49 -12.49 -2.97
N ALA A 33 4.57 -12.07 -2.32
CA ALA A 33 5.76 -11.58 -3.01
C ALA A 33 6.47 -12.68 -3.82
N ALA A 34 6.23 -13.95 -3.50
CA ALA A 34 6.75 -15.09 -4.26
C ALA A 34 5.89 -15.43 -5.49
N ASP A 35 4.74 -14.80 -5.67
CA ASP A 35 3.90 -14.98 -6.85
C ASP A 35 4.58 -14.34 -8.06
N ASP A 36 4.59 -15.03 -9.21
CA ASP A 36 5.26 -14.58 -10.43
C ASP A 36 4.72 -13.24 -10.94
N ARG A 37 3.51 -12.88 -10.58
CA ARG A 37 2.87 -11.62 -10.97
C ARG A 37 3.34 -10.43 -10.14
N TYR A 38 3.92 -10.67 -8.99
CA TYR A 38 4.41 -9.61 -8.11
C TYR A 38 5.69 -9.00 -8.69
N VAL A 39 5.71 -7.68 -8.87
CA VAL A 39 6.89 -6.98 -9.42
C VAL A 39 7.71 -6.36 -8.29
N VAL A 40 7.09 -5.51 -7.50
CA VAL A 40 7.76 -4.80 -6.40
C VAL A 40 6.70 -4.28 -5.43
N GLY A 41 7.09 -4.11 -4.20
CA GLY A 41 6.24 -3.48 -3.18
C GLY A 41 7.10 -2.81 -2.12
N ALA A 42 6.46 -1.97 -1.34
CA ALA A 42 7.09 -1.29 -0.23
C ALA A 42 6.10 -1.07 0.90
N GLN A 43 6.56 -1.30 2.12
CA GLN A 43 5.84 -0.91 3.32
C GLN A 43 6.38 0.45 3.76
N LEU A 44 5.48 1.40 4.01
CA LEU A 44 5.85 2.73 4.47
C LEU A 44 5.93 2.75 5.99
N GLN A 45 6.73 3.66 6.52
CA GLN A 45 6.69 3.97 7.95
C GLN A 45 5.36 4.65 8.29
N GLY A 46 5.05 4.77 9.58
CA GLY A 46 3.79 5.34 10.03
C GLY A 46 3.51 6.72 9.45
N ALA A 47 2.23 7.03 9.23
CA ALA A 47 1.80 8.28 8.61
C ALA A 47 2.31 9.53 9.32
N GLY A 48 2.57 9.44 10.63
CA GLY A 48 3.13 10.55 11.40
C GLY A 48 4.55 10.97 10.96
N THR A 49 5.26 10.11 10.21
CA THR A 49 6.58 10.45 9.65
C THR A 49 6.51 11.18 8.31
N ALA A 50 5.30 11.37 7.77
CA ALA A 50 5.12 11.96 6.45
C ALA A 50 5.46 13.45 6.44
N THR A 51 5.93 13.92 5.28
CA THR A 51 6.08 15.35 4.98
C THR A 51 5.43 15.59 3.62
N CYS A 52 4.58 16.59 3.54
CA CYS A 52 3.91 16.95 2.30
C CYS A 52 4.57 18.19 1.69
N VAL A 53 4.67 18.20 0.36
CA VAL A 53 5.28 19.30 -0.39
C VAL A 53 4.28 19.84 -1.40
N ARG A 54 4.12 21.15 -1.42
CA ARG A 54 3.37 21.89 -2.47
C ARG A 54 4.24 23.00 -3.02
N VAL A 55 3.96 23.38 -4.25
CA VAL A 55 4.55 24.58 -4.84
C VAL A 55 3.41 25.53 -5.18
N ALA A 56 3.47 26.75 -4.66
CA ALA A 56 2.47 27.78 -4.90
C ALA A 56 3.17 29.13 -5.07
N GLY A 57 2.84 29.86 -6.15
CA GLY A 57 3.45 31.15 -6.44
C GLY A 57 4.98 31.10 -6.56
N GLY A 58 5.51 30.01 -7.11
CA GLY A 58 6.95 29.79 -7.23
C GLY A 58 7.65 29.41 -5.92
N ARG A 59 6.91 29.18 -4.85
CA ARG A 59 7.46 28.84 -3.53
C ARG A 59 7.15 27.41 -3.15
N THR A 60 8.11 26.72 -2.56
CA THR A 60 7.95 25.38 -2.01
C THR A 60 7.39 25.50 -0.59
N LEU A 61 6.27 24.83 -0.36
CA LEU A 61 5.60 24.77 0.94
C LEU A 61 5.67 23.34 1.45
N MET A 62 6.12 23.16 2.70
CA MET A 62 6.22 21.85 3.33
C MET A 62 5.34 21.81 4.58
N THR A 63 4.65 20.69 4.75
CA THR A 63 3.78 20.47 5.91
C THR A 63 4.07 19.07 6.47
N ASP A 64 4.22 18.96 7.78
CA ASP A 64 4.41 17.68 8.46
C ASP A 64 3.07 16.93 8.55
N GLY A 65 3.15 15.61 8.44
CA GLY A 65 2.01 14.73 8.54
C GLY A 65 1.44 14.35 7.19
N PRO A 66 0.50 13.39 7.16
CA PRO A 66 -0.11 12.91 5.91
C PRO A 66 -0.99 13.99 5.29
N PHE A 67 -1.10 13.97 3.95
CA PHE A 67 -1.91 14.93 3.20
C PHE A 67 -3.38 14.86 3.58
N ALA A 68 -3.93 13.65 3.71
CA ALA A 68 -5.32 13.43 4.02
C ALA A 68 -5.47 13.06 5.50
N ASP A 69 -6.30 13.80 6.22
CA ASP A 69 -6.70 13.48 7.59
C ASP A 69 -7.93 12.56 7.52
N THR A 70 -7.68 11.29 7.28
CA THR A 70 -8.70 10.27 7.08
C THR A 70 -8.56 9.19 8.13
N LYS A 71 -9.64 8.41 8.32
CA LYS A 71 -9.64 7.27 9.23
C LYS A 71 -8.58 6.24 8.83
N GLU A 72 -8.43 6.02 7.53
CA GLU A 72 -7.46 5.08 6.98
C GLU A 72 -6.40 5.84 6.19
N VAL A 73 -5.14 5.46 6.35
CA VAL A 73 -4.00 6.11 5.72
C VAL A 73 -3.22 5.12 4.87
N LEU A 74 -2.56 5.62 3.84
CA LEU A 74 -1.71 4.79 2.98
C LEU A 74 -0.55 4.22 3.81
N GLY A 75 -0.44 2.90 3.84
CA GLY A 75 0.62 2.21 4.57
C GLY A 75 1.60 1.44 3.69
N GLY A 76 1.32 1.31 2.41
CA GLY A 76 2.19 0.60 1.49
C GLY A 76 1.57 0.47 0.11
N PHE A 77 2.35 -0.06 -0.82
CA PHE A 77 1.86 -0.29 -2.17
C PHE A 77 2.56 -1.48 -2.80
N ILE A 78 1.92 -2.07 -3.80
CA ILE A 78 2.45 -3.18 -4.58
C ILE A 78 2.19 -2.86 -6.06
N LEU A 79 3.15 -3.20 -6.92
CA LEU A 79 2.99 -3.21 -8.36
C LEU A 79 2.97 -4.66 -8.83
N VAL A 80 1.97 -5.02 -9.61
CA VAL A 80 1.83 -6.38 -10.16
C VAL A 80 1.67 -6.34 -11.69
N GLU A 81 2.07 -7.43 -12.34
CA GLU A 81 1.82 -7.68 -13.75
C GLU A 81 0.84 -8.84 -13.85
N ALA A 82 -0.34 -8.63 -14.43
CA ALA A 82 -1.37 -9.65 -14.50
C ALA A 82 -2.14 -9.54 -15.82
N ALA A 83 -2.83 -10.60 -16.19
CA ALA A 83 -3.57 -10.66 -17.45
C ALA A 83 -4.80 -9.76 -17.44
N ASN A 84 -5.47 -9.64 -16.28
CA ASN A 84 -6.73 -8.91 -16.16
C ASN A 84 -6.99 -8.49 -14.72
N LEU A 85 -8.03 -7.70 -14.53
CA LEU A 85 -8.44 -7.20 -13.22
C LEU A 85 -8.83 -8.32 -12.25
N ASP A 86 -9.49 -9.37 -12.73
CA ASP A 86 -9.96 -10.45 -11.86
C ASP A 86 -8.81 -11.14 -11.15
N GLU A 87 -7.69 -11.37 -11.84
CA GLU A 87 -6.48 -11.93 -11.21
C GLU A 87 -5.94 -11.01 -10.11
N VAL A 88 -5.94 -9.70 -10.37
CA VAL A 88 -5.43 -8.72 -9.41
C VAL A 88 -6.33 -8.62 -8.18
N LEU A 89 -7.65 -8.70 -8.36
CA LEU A 89 -8.59 -8.69 -7.23
C LEU A 89 -8.38 -9.89 -6.32
N GLU A 90 -8.07 -11.05 -6.89
CA GLU A 90 -7.72 -12.24 -6.12
C GLU A 90 -6.45 -12.01 -5.31
N MET A 91 -5.43 -11.44 -5.92
CA MET A 91 -4.18 -11.08 -5.22
C MET A 91 -4.43 -10.07 -4.11
N ALA A 92 -5.22 -9.03 -4.38
CA ALA A 92 -5.54 -7.99 -3.42
C ALA A 92 -6.23 -8.55 -2.17
N ALA A 93 -7.14 -9.52 -2.36
CA ALA A 93 -7.86 -10.17 -1.26
C ALA A 93 -6.93 -10.99 -0.35
N ARG A 94 -5.73 -11.36 -0.83
CA ARG A 94 -4.73 -12.08 -0.04
C ARG A 94 -3.88 -11.14 0.83
N ILE A 95 -3.96 -9.83 0.63
CA ILE A 95 -3.22 -8.87 1.43
C ILE A 95 -3.84 -8.84 2.83
N PRO A 96 -3.04 -9.04 3.89
CA PRO A 96 -3.56 -9.24 5.25
C PRO A 96 -4.48 -8.15 5.77
N VAL A 97 -4.27 -6.89 5.38
CA VAL A 97 -5.08 -5.75 5.84
C VAL A 97 -6.56 -5.93 5.53
N THR A 98 -6.90 -6.64 4.46
CA THR A 98 -8.30 -6.83 4.04
C THR A 98 -9.12 -7.64 5.05
N ARG A 99 -8.48 -8.54 5.82
CA ARG A 99 -9.17 -9.31 6.84
C ARG A 99 -9.15 -8.65 8.22
N HIS A 100 -8.51 -7.50 8.34
CA HIS A 100 -8.41 -6.73 9.58
C HIS A 100 -9.08 -5.35 9.48
N GLY A 101 -10.00 -5.19 8.55
CA GLY A 101 -10.78 -3.95 8.39
C GLY A 101 -10.14 -2.88 7.50
N GLY A 102 -8.97 -3.16 6.94
CA GLY A 102 -8.35 -2.24 5.97
C GLY A 102 -8.86 -2.44 4.55
N VAL A 103 -8.34 -1.65 3.63
CA VAL A 103 -8.77 -1.60 2.23
C VAL A 103 -7.57 -1.62 1.31
N VAL A 104 -7.70 -2.32 0.20
CA VAL A 104 -6.74 -2.26 -0.90
C VAL A 104 -7.42 -1.63 -2.10
N GLU A 105 -6.88 -0.51 -2.56
CA GLU A 105 -7.36 0.16 -3.77
C GLU A 105 -6.53 -0.33 -4.95
N VAL A 106 -7.21 -0.84 -5.98
CA VAL A 106 -6.57 -1.39 -7.17
C VAL A 106 -6.75 -0.41 -8.33
N ARG A 107 -5.65 -0.01 -8.98
CA ARG A 107 -5.71 0.85 -10.17
C ARG A 107 -4.88 0.31 -11.31
N PRO A 108 -5.42 0.24 -12.53
CA PRO A 108 -4.60 -0.01 -13.71
C PRO A 108 -3.54 1.08 -13.86
N VAL A 109 -2.34 0.67 -14.24
CA VAL A 109 -1.22 1.60 -14.46
C VAL A 109 -1.22 2.02 -15.92
N VAL A 110 -1.09 3.32 -16.18
CA VAL A 110 -0.96 3.85 -17.53
C VAL A 110 0.41 3.52 -18.08
N GLU A 111 1.45 3.79 -17.31
CA GLU A 111 2.83 3.63 -17.75
C GLU A 111 3.73 3.51 -16.52
N VAL A 112 4.69 2.61 -16.58
CA VAL A 112 5.77 2.55 -15.59
C VAL A 112 6.97 3.27 -16.17
N VAL A 113 7.44 4.28 -15.45
CA VAL A 113 8.65 5.01 -15.80
C VAL A 113 9.75 4.57 -14.84
N SER A 114 10.79 3.95 -15.37
CA SER A 114 11.93 3.47 -14.58
C SER A 114 13.22 4.13 -15.05
N ARG A 115 14.22 4.09 -14.18
CA ARG A 115 15.57 4.60 -14.52
C ARG A 115 16.20 3.82 -15.63
#